data_b6def9541649407d84421b7361fbf0c7
#
_entry.id   b6def9541649407d84421b7361fbf0c7
#
_cell.length_a   1.000
_cell.length_b   1.000
_cell.length_c   1.000
_cell.angle_alpha   90.00
_cell.angle_beta   90.00
_cell.angle_gamma   90.00
#
_symmetry.space_group_name_H-M   'P 1'
#
loop_
_entity.id
_entity.type
_entity.pdbx_description
1 polymer ?
#
loop_
_entity_poly.entity_id
_entity_poly.type
_entity_poly.pdbx_seq_one_letter_code
_entity_poly.pdbx_strand_id
1 'polypeptide(L)'
;MSSSRFPSLSSLAVALSAAVVLAACAPNDEGAAPAGADTLAAASAPAIRAHVEFLADDLLEGRLSGTRGYDIAAGYVASEFAQIGLRPGVAEGAWLQPVALVESLSLLPPSRLVLRPSSGPAVTMAPGKDFLPVASLDQTKVLAEAPVVFAGFGVSAPDHGHDDLAGLDVKGKVVLVFGGAPSTFPPEVRAHYSAGLTKTQALVDRGAVGILQIQTRDDQVRTPWERLVQQSWRSRMAWADAQGVANGAWPQLAIRASISPEAAAALFAGAPKTLDEAYAAAEAGKPQAFELPLTVEQERHSMIRQRQSANVVGVLEGTDPALKNEYVVISAHLDHVGKGAPIGGDAIYNGAFDNASGIAVMLEAARLLASSPVKPRRSVIFLAVTAEESGLQGADYFVQHPTVPREAIVANINIDMPVALAPLADVTAFGAENSTLGGVVERAAAAEGVAVTPDSKPEEVIFVRSDQYAFVRAGIPALYIDEGMRSTDPTQDQAARVEAFRKERYHQPGDDLSQAIDWPSLAMLARLNARVITEVANDDTRPSWHPGNFFGETFAKPAAATSP
;
A
#
# COMPACT_ATOMS: atom_id res chain seq x y z
N MET A 1 -76.94 -36.70 18.00
CA MET A 1 -77.32 -37.90 17.26
C MET A 1 -76.09 -38.44 16.59
N SER A 2 -75.72 -39.51 16.93
CA SER A 2 -75.19 -40.84 16.65
C SER A 2 -73.67 -40.84 16.66
N SER A 3 -73.03 -41.29 17.71
CA SER A 3 -72.72 -42.61 18.28
C SER A 3 -72.04 -43.57 17.29
N SER A 4 -70.88 -43.98 17.55
CA SER A 4 -70.34 -45.27 17.94
C SER A 4 -69.12 -45.63 17.14
N ARG A 5 -68.14 -46.28 17.54
CA ARG A 5 -67.71 -47.22 18.60
C ARG A 5 -66.33 -47.67 18.26
N PHE A 6 -65.49 -47.81 19.27
CA PHE A 6 -64.23 -48.59 19.22
C PHE A 6 -64.54 -50.11 19.05
N PRO A 7 -63.57 -50.86 18.55
CA PRO A 7 -63.20 -52.07 19.28
C PRO A 7 -61.72 -52.23 19.60
N SER A 8 -61.56 -53.06 20.58
CA SER A 8 -60.52 -53.42 21.48
C SER A 8 -59.37 -54.28 20.92
N LEU A 9 -58.18 -54.06 21.47
CA LEU A 9 -57.15 -55.00 21.99
C LEU A 9 -56.99 -56.41 21.37
N SER A 10 -55.75 -56.66 20.92
CA SER A 10 -55.12 -57.98 21.14
C SER A 10 -53.63 -57.82 21.37
N SER A 11 -53.19 -58.26 22.51
CA SER A 11 -51.81 -58.32 23.01
C SER A 11 -50.97 -59.34 22.26
N LEU A 12 -49.75 -58.95 21.81
CA LEU A 12 -48.74 -59.92 21.45
C LEU A 12 -47.43 -59.53 22.19
N ALA A 13 -47.09 -60.32 23.17
CA ALA A 13 -45.80 -60.23 23.90
C ALA A 13 -44.69 -60.80 23.02
N VAL A 14 -43.67 -59.97 22.72
CA VAL A 14 -42.42 -60.45 22.14
C VAL A 14 -41.31 -60.18 23.14
N ALA A 15 -40.68 -61.24 23.59
CA ALA A 15 -39.55 -61.22 24.50
C ALA A 15 -38.32 -60.63 23.76
N LEU A 16 -37.76 -59.54 24.32
CA LEU A 16 -36.52 -58.96 23.84
C LEU A 16 -35.34 -59.41 24.72
N SER A 17 -34.51 -60.29 24.20
CA SER A 17 -33.23 -60.71 24.83
C SER A 17 -32.24 -59.54 24.75
N ALA A 18 -31.84 -59.00 25.90
CA ALA A 18 -30.79 -58.00 26.01
C ALA A 18 -29.42 -58.63 25.81
N ALA A 19 -28.77 -58.38 24.71
CA ALA A 19 -27.34 -58.60 24.51
C ALA A 19 -26.59 -57.31 24.91
N VAL A 20 -25.89 -57.38 26.07
CA VAL A 20 -24.97 -56.30 26.49
C VAL A 20 -23.70 -56.45 25.67
N VAL A 21 -23.49 -55.52 24.72
CA VAL A 21 -22.21 -55.35 24.05
C VAL A 21 -21.38 -54.36 24.87
N LEU A 22 -20.36 -54.85 25.55
CA LEU A 22 -19.30 -54.03 26.13
C LEU A 22 -18.48 -53.45 24.95
N ALA A 23 -18.72 -52.21 24.60
CA ALA A 23 -17.82 -51.45 23.75
C ALA A 23 -16.63 -51.00 24.59
N ALA A 24 -15.48 -51.60 24.37
CA ALA A 24 -14.21 -51.12 24.89
C ALA A 24 -13.91 -49.74 24.27
N CYS A 25 -13.79 -48.71 25.13
CA CYS A 25 -13.22 -47.42 24.74
C CYS A 25 -11.74 -47.65 24.40
N ALA A 26 -11.42 -47.72 23.10
CA ALA A 26 -10.07 -47.45 22.63
C ALA A 26 -9.87 -45.92 22.65
N PRO A 27 -8.73 -45.39 23.10
CA PRO A 27 -8.44 -43.99 22.96
C PRO A 27 -8.37 -43.68 21.44
N ASN A 28 -9.13 -42.67 20.99
CA ASN A 28 -8.94 -42.09 19.67
C ASN A 28 -7.50 -41.54 19.62
N ASP A 29 -6.65 -42.25 18.95
CA ASP A 29 -5.41 -41.69 18.40
C ASP A 29 -5.88 -40.68 17.36
N GLU A 30 -5.95 -39.41 17.73
CA GLU A 30 -6.01 -38.33 16.76
C GLU A 30 -4.67 -38.35 16.03
N GLY A 31 -4.58 -39.18 15.00
CA GLY A 31 -3.43 -39.25 14.11
C GLY A 31 -3.17 -37.88 13.56
N ALA A 32 -1.99 -37.33 13.86
CA ALA A 32 -1.45 -36.18 13.19
C ALA A 32 -1.64 -36.34 11.67
N ALA A 33 -2.27 -35.38 11.01
CA ALA A 33 -2.45 -35.40 9.57
C ALA A 33 -1.08 -35.64 8.89
N PRO A 34 -1.00 -36.47 7.86
CA PRO A 34 0.27 -36.74 7.19
C PRO A 34 0.87 -35.41 6.71
N ALA A 35 2.16 -35.22 7.02
CA ALA A 35 2.91 -34.07 6.55
C ALA A 35 2.83 -34.03 5.00
N GLY A 36 2.10 -33.04 4.43
CA GLY A 36 1.89 -32.88 2.99
C GLY A 36 0.43 -32.87 2.53
N ALA A 37 -0.57 -33.14 3.42
CA ALA A 37 -1.98 -33.00 3.04
C ALA A 37 -2.35 -31.49 2.97
N ASP A 38 -2.99 -31.08 1.87
CA ASP A 38 -3.57 -29.74 1.74
C ASP A 38 -4.69 -29.58 2.77
N THR A 39 -4.47 -28.75 3.79
CA THR A 39 -5.43 -28.53 4.88
C THR A 39 -6.35 -27.32 4.65
N LEU A 40 -6.07 -26.51 3.62
CA LEU A 40 -6.92 -25.38 3.28
C LEU A 40 -8.11 -25.83 2.42
N ALA A 41 -9.29 -25.35 2.76
CA ALA A 41 -10.49 -25.54 1.95
C ALA A 41 -10.35 -24.84 0.58
N ALA A 42 -11.28 -25.11 -0.35
CA ALA A 42 -11.38 -24.35 -1.58
C ALA A 42 -11.78 -22.89 -1.27
N ALA A 43 -11.14 -21.94 -1.93
CA ALA A 43 -11.55 -20.55 -1.85
C ALA A 43 -12.82 -20.31 -2.67
N SER A 44 -13.67 -19.39 -2.18
CA SER A 44 -14.98 -19.09 -2.74
C SER A 44 -14.94 -17.86 -3.65
N ALA A 45 -14.81 -18.07 -4.95
CA ALA A 45 -14.94 -17.00 -5.94
C ALA A 45 -16.28 -16.21 -5.81
N PRO A 46 -17.45 -16.85 -5.55
CA PRO A 46 -18.68 -16.11 -5.26
C PRO A 46 -18.60 -15.22 -4.00
N ALA A 47 -17.93 -15.64 -2.94
CA ALA A 47 -17.77 -14.83 -1.74
C ALA A 47 -16.89 -13.59 -2.02
N ILE A 48 -15.75 -13.79 -2.68
CA ILE A 48 -14.85 -12.69 -3.11
C ILE A 48 -15.63 -11.69 -3.97
N ARG A 49 -16.40 -12.18 -4.93
CA ARG A 49 -17.25 -11.34 -5.79
C ARG A 49 -18.21 -10.50 -4.94
N ALA A 50 -18.91 -11.10 -3.98
CA ALA A 50 -19.85 -10.38 -3.13
C ALA A 50 -19.18 -9.29 -2.29
N HIS A 51 -17.95 -9.54 -1.77
CA HIS A 51 -17.18 -8.52 -1.06
C HIS A 51 -16.79 -7.35 -1.98
N VAL A 52 -16.31 -7.64 -3.20
CA VAL A 52 -15.94 -6.59 -4.17
C VAL A 52 -17.19 -5.81 -4.61
N GLU A 53 -18.30 -6.48 -4.92
CA GLU A 53 -19.58 -5.82 -5.29
C GLU A 53 -20.06 -4.87 -4.19
N PHE A 54 -19.92 -5.24 -2.92
CA PHE A 54 -20.29 -4.36 -1.81
C PHE A 54 -19.32 -3.18 -1.69
N LEU A 55 -18.01 -3.46 -1.69
CA LEU A 55 -16.98 -2.42 -1.43
C LEU A 55 -16.84 -1.43 -2.58
N ALA A 56 -17.11 -1.85 -3.82
CA ALA A 56 -17.06 -0.98 -5.01
C ALA A 56 -18.43 -0.39 -5.39
N ASP A 57 -19.45 -0.48 -4.51
CA ASP A 57 -20.77 0.09 -4.76
C ASP A 57 -20.75 1.62 -4.66
N ASP A 58 -21.48 2.30 -5.53
CA ASP A 58 -21.65 3.76 -5.57
C ASP A 58 -22.10 4.36 -4.24
N LEU A 59 -22.84 3.60 -3.42
CA LEU A 59 -23.28 4.03 -2.08
C LEU A 59 -22.13 4.30 -1.12
N LEU A 60 -20.94 3.75 -1.36
CA LEU A 60 -19.75 4.00 -0.58
C LEU A 60 -18.95 5.22 -1.09
N GLU A 61 -19.42 5.85 -2.19
CA GLU A 61 -18.86 7.10 -2.72
C GLU A 61 -17.32 7.06 -2.89
N GLY A 62 -16.77 5.88 -3.26
CA GLY A 62 -15.34 5.65 -3.46
C GLY A 62 -14.51 5.66 -2.18
N ARG A 63 -15.11 5.43 -1.01
CA ARG A 63 -14.44 5.09 0.27
C ARG A 63 -13.28 6.01 0.68
N LEU A 64 -13.34 7.32 0.36
CA LEU A 64 -12.29 8.24 0.80
C LEU A 64 -12.16 8.23 2.33
N SER A 65 -10.94 8.12 2.83
CA SER A 65 -10.64 8.09 4.27
C SER A 65 -11.28 9.25 5.04
N GLY A 66 -11.90 8.93 6.18
CA GLY A 66 -12.61 9.90 7.00
C GLY A 66 -13.92 10.42 6.39
N THR A 67 -14.54 9.66 5.48
CA THR A 67 -15.89 9.91 4.97
C THR A 67 -16.85 8.81 5.40
N ARG A 68 -18.14 9.07 5.28
CA ARG A 68 -19.19 8.09 5.61
C ARG A 68 -19.04 6.79 4.80
N GLY A 69 -18.65 6.87 3.52
CA GLY A 69 -18.44 5.68 2.70
C GLY A 69 -17.34 4.79 3.25
N TYR A 70 -16.24 5.40 3.71
CA TYR A 70 -15.17 4.69 4.41
C TYR A 70 -15.65 4.06 5.72
N ASP A 71 -16.40 4.80 6.54
CA ASP A 71 -16.88 4.29 7.83
C ASP A 71 -17.81 3.08 7.65
N ILE A 72 -18.64 3.08 6.58
CA ILE A 72 -19.48 1.92 6.23
C ILE A 72 -18.61 0.73 5.82
N ALA A 73 -17.59 0.94 4.98
CA ALA A 73 -16.65 -0.10 4.58
C ALA A 73 -15.87 -0.68 5.77
N ALA A 74 -15.40 0.16 6.69
CA ALA A 74 -14.71 -0.26 7.91
C ALA A 74 -15.62 -1.08 8.84
N GLY A 75 -16.87 -0.66 9.01
CA GLY A 75 -17.88 -1.41 9.76
C GLY A 75 -18.21 -2.76 9.12
N TYR A 76 -18.26 -2.81 7.78
CA TYR A 76 -18.44 -4.05 7.03
C TYR A 76 -17.28 -5.03 7.27
N VAL A 77 -16.04 -4.61 7.10
CA VAL A 77 -14.87 -5.45 7.32
C VAL A 77 -14.81 -5.96 8.77
N ALA A 78 -15.10 -5.10 9.75
CA ALA A 78 -15.17 -5.50 11.17
C ALA A 78 -16.26 -6.58 11.40
N SER A 79 -17.42 -6.45 10.73
CA SER A 79 -18.50 -7.45 10.80
C SER A 79 -18.08 -8.78 10.18
N GLU A 80 -17.41 -8.75 9.01
CA GLU A 80 -16.88 -9.97 8.37
C GLU A 80 -15.82 -10.66 9.25
N PHE A 81 -14.90 -9.91 9.85
CA PHE A 81 -13.94 -10.46 10.80
C PHE A 81 -14.63 -11.17 11.98
N ALA A 82 -15.69 -10.57 12.52
CA ALA A 82 -16.47 -11.18 13.60
C ALA A 82 -17.18 -12.45 13.13
N GLN A 83 -17.78 -12.48 11.94
CA GLN A 83 -18.44 -13.66 11.36
C GLN A 83 -17.46 -14.81 11.07
N ILE A 84 -16.23 -14.49 10.64
CA ILE A 84 -15.15 -15.44 10.42
C ILE A 84 -14.68 -16.06 11.75
N GLY A 85 -14.94 -15.40 12.89
CA GLY A 85 -14.54 -15.86 14.22
C GLY A 85 -13.17 -15.31 14.66
N LEU A 86 -12.70 -14.22 14.07
CA LEU A 86 -11.54 -13.50 14.58
C LEU A 86 -11.90 -12.79 15.89
N ARG A 87 -10.89 -12.43 16.68
CA ARG A 87 -11.09 -11.53 17.81
C ARG A 87 -10.69 -10.09 17.47
N PRO A 88 -11.28 -9.07 18.14
CA PRO A 88 -10.83 -7.70 18.00
C PRO A 88 -9.35 -7.55 18.31
N GLY A 89 -8.62 -6.82 17.45
CA GLY A 89 -7.17 -6.64 17.58
C GLY A 89 -6.74 -5.34 18.26
N VAL A 90 -7.68 -4.50 18.70
CA VAL A 90 -7.44 -3.23 19.39
C VAL A 90 -7.80 -3.38 20.88
N ALA A 91 -7.23 -2.53 21.73
CA ALA A 91 -7.52 -2.51 23.16
C ALA A 91 -9.03 -2.43 23.46
N GLU A 92 -9.44 -2.90 24.64
CA GLU A 92 -10.82 -2.88 25.12
C GLU A 92 -11.82 -3.66 24.23
N GLY A 93 -11.31 -4.58 23.37
CA GLY A 93 -12.15 -5.38 22.49
C GLY A 93 -12.69 -4.63 21.27
N ALA A 94 -12.03 -3.56 20.85
CA ALA A 94 -12.39 -2.81 19.67
C ALA A 94 -11.78 -3.40 18.38
N TRP A 95 -12.51 -3.26 17.27
CA TRP A 95 -12.04 -3.58 15.92
C TRP A 95 -11.30 -2.44 15.24
N LEU A 96 -11.66 -1.20 15.60
CA LEU A 96 -11.19 0.01 14.95
C LEU A 96 -10.05 0.63 15.76
N GLN A 97 -8.90 0.79 15.13
CA GLN A 97 -7.80 1.61 15.61
C GLN A 97 -7.99 3.02 15.08
N PRO A 98 -8.39 4.01 15.91
CA PRO A 98 -8.62 5.36 15.44
C PRO A 98 -7.35 6.00 14.88
N VAL A 99 -7.48 6.67 13.73
CA VAL A 99 -6.41 7.43 13.08
C VAL A 99 -6.92 8.86 12.83
N ALA A 100 -6.38 9.81 13.57
CA ALA A 100 -6.62 11.22 13.28
C ALA A 100 -5.86 11.63 12.02
N LEU A 101 -6.54 12.31 11.09
CA LEU A 101 -5.96 12.76 9.83
C LEU A 101 -6.07 14.28 9.68
N VAL A 102 -5.04 14.90 9.11
CA VAL A 102 -5.10 16.23 8.55
C VAL A 102 -5.24 16.10 7.05
N GLU A 103 -6.36 16.53 6.51
CA GLU A 103 -6.63 16.64 5.07
C GLU A 103 -6.24 18.03 4.57
N SER A 104 -5.52 18.10 3.46
CA SER A 104 -5.18 19.37 2.82
C SER A 104 -5.35 19.29 1.30
N LEU A 105 -5.93 20.36 0.74
CA LEU A 105 -6.15 20.53 -0.69
C LEU A 105 -5.49 21.82 -1.16
N SER A 106 -4.70 21.74 -2.24
CA SER A 106 -4.14 22.90 -2.91
C SER A 106 -5.22 23.71 -3.63
N LEU A 107 -5.25 25.02 -3.41
CA LEU A 107 -6.12 25.94 -4.13
C LEU A 107 -5.34 26.53 -5.30
N LEU A 108 -5.63 26.09 -6.55
CA LEU A 108 -4.92 26.54 -7.75
C LEU A 108 -5.03 28.05 -7.94
N PRO A 109 -6.20 28.69 -8.07
CA PRO A 109 -6.36 30.08 -7.74
C PRO A 109 -6.74 30.16 -6.24
N PRO A 110 -6.08 30.99 -5.41
CA PRO A 110 -5.16 32.07 -5.73
C PRO A 110 -3.66 31.73 -5.63
N SER A 111 -3.24 30.46 -5.58
CA SER A 111 -1.81 30.11 -5.53
C SER A 111 -1.05 30.68 -6.73
N ARG A 112 0.15 31.22 -6.47
CA ARG A 112 0.97 31.90 -7.48
C ARG A 112 2.43 31.48 -7.35
N LEU A 113 3.13 31.37 -8.49
CA LEU A 113 4.57 31.11 -8.56
C LEU A 113 5.19 32.10 -9.55
N VAL A 114 6.25 32.80 -9.11
CA VAL A 114 6.96 33.78 -9.91
C VAL A 114 8.45 33.46 -9.93
N LEU A 115 9.02 33.36 -11.11
CA LEU A 115 10.46 33.27 -11.30
C LEU A 115 11.02 34.68 -11.44
N ARG A 116 12.10 34.98 -10.71
CA ARG A 116 12.84 36.25 -10.77
C ARG A 116 14.28 35.97 -11.19
N PRO A 117 14.56 35.93 -12.52
CA PRO A 117 15.93 35.78 -13.00
C PRO A 117 16.83 36.92 -12.51
N SER A 118 18.12 36.64 -12.30
CA SER A 118 19.13 37.67 -11.95
C SER A 118 19.30 38.72 -13.05
N SER A 119 18.87 38.40 -14.27
CA SER A 119 18.83 39.32 -15.42
C SER A 119 17.58 39.08 -16.24
N GLY A 120 16.85 40.15 -16.59
CA GLY A 120 15.60 40.05 -17.35
C GLY A 120 14.34 40.24 -16.50
N PRO A 121 13.15 40.18 -17.11
CA PRO A 121 11.89 40.39 -16.43
C PRO A 121 11.50 39.17 -15.58
N ALA A 122 10.71 39.40 -14.54
CA ALA A 122 10.06 38.34 -13.79
C ALA A 122 9.03 37.58 -14.66
N VAL A 123 8.94 36.27 -14.47
CA VAL A 123 8.03 35.39 -15.19
C VAL A 123 7.00 34.83 -14.20
N THR A 124 5.73 35.17 -14.39
CA THR A 124 4.63 34.61 -13.62
C THR A 124 4.16 33.33 -14.28
N MET A 125 4.21 32.22 -13.53
CA MET A 125 3.77 30.91 -13.99
C MET A 125 2.25 30.76 -13.84
N ALA A 126 1.59 30.11 -14.81
CA ALA A 126 0.17 29.83 -14.81
C ALA A 126 -0.15 28.56 -14.02
N PRO A 127 -0.99 28.61 -12.95
CA PRO A 127 -1.40 27.44 -12.19
C PRO A 127 -2.10 26.39 -13.07
N GLY A 128 -1.80 25.13 -12.87
CA GLY A 128 -2.34 24.02 -13.67
C GLY A 128 -1.64 23.79 -15.01
N LYS A 129 -1.17 24.86 -15.66
CA LYS A 129 -0.41 24.76 -16.90
C LYS A 129 1.09 24.60 -16.64
N ASP A 130 1.67 25.55 -15.91
CA ASP A 130 3.12 25.63 -15.73
C ASP A 130 3.56 25.01 -14.40
N PHE A 131 2.69 24.97 -13.39
CA PHE A 131 2.98 24.38 -12.11
C PHE A 131 1.74 23.87 -11.38
N LEU A 132 1.94 22.90 -10.45
CA LEU A 132 0.97 22.44 -9.47
C LEU A 132 1.56 22.66 -8.07
N PRO A 133 0.93 23.49 -7.20
CA PRO A 133 1.39 23.67 -5.84
C PRO A 133 1.12 22.42 -5.01
N VAL A 134 2.02 22.08 -4.08
CA VAL A 134 1.80 21.01 -3.09
C VAL A 134 1.11 21.61 -1.86
N ALA A 135 -0.04 21.08 -1.46
CA ALA A 135 -0.79 21.56 -0.30
C ALA A 135 0.05 21.53 0.99
N SER A 136 -0.08 22.59 1.82
CA SER A 136 0.47 22.58 3.17
C SER A 136 -0.45 21.81 4.11
N LEU A 137 0.10 21.06 5.06
CA LEU A 137 -0.65 20.35 6.08
C LEU A 137 -0.84 21.17 7.37
N ASP A 138 -0.18 22.34 7.47
CA ASP A 138 -0.11 23.14 8.69
C ASP A 138 -0.48 24.61 8.48
N GLN A 139 -0.42 25.13 7.25
CA GLN A 139 -0.66 26.55 6.96
C GLN A 139 -1.61 26.73 5.79
N THR A 140 -2.67 27.51 6.00
CA THR A 140 -3.65 27.83 4.95
C THR A 140 -3.12 28.79 3.90
N LYS A 141 -2.13 29.62 4.27
CA LYS A 141 -1.44 30.54 3.37
C LYS A 141 0.05 30.61 3.72
N VAL A 142 0.89 30.50 2.71
CA VAL A 142 2.35 30.68 2.82
C VAL A 142 2.80 31.60 1.70
N LEU A 143 3.61 32.60 2.03
CA LEU A 143 4.32 33.45 1.07
C LEU A 143 5.81 33.41 1.38
N ALA A 144 6.62 33.03 0.42
CA ALA A 144 8.06 32.97 0.58
C ALA A 144 8.78 33.26 -0.75
N GLU A 145 9.99 33.76 -0.63
CA GLU A 145 10.93 33.95 -1.75
C GLU A 145 12.32 33.42 -1.34
N ALA A 146 12.97 32.67 -2.20
CA ALA A 146 14.31 32.15 -1.95
C ALA A 146 15.07 31.86 -3.25
N PRO A 147 16.44 31.89 -3.22
CA PRO A 147 17.27 31.48 -4.34
C PRO A 147 17.12 29.99 -4.62
N VAL A 148 17.38 29.59 -5.88
CA VAL A 148 17.19 28.22 -6.34
C VAL A 148 18.53 27.56 -6.66
N VAL A 149 18.67 26.29 -6.28
CA VAL A 149 19.76 25.40 -6.70
C VAL A 149 19.17 24.18 -7.38
N PHE A 150 19.87 23.65 -8.37
CA PHE A 150 19.54 22.36 -8.97
C PHE A 150 20.41 21.27 -8.36
N ALA A 151 19.80 20.15 -8.01
CA ALA A 151 20.44 19.02 -7.37
C ALA A 151 20.01 17.68 -7.97
N GLY A 152 20.11 17.52 -9.29
CA GLY A 152 19.83 16.25 -9.96
C GLY A 152 18.56 15.58 -9.45
N PHE A 153 18.67 14.36 -8.90
CA PHE A 153 17.57 13.67 -8.20
C PHE A 153 17.38 14.12 -6.75
N GLY A 154 18.29 14.94 -6.19
CA GLY A 154 18.30 15.28 -4.77
C GLY A 154 18.70 14.11 -3.86
N VAL A 155 19.45 13.16 -4.38
CA VAL A 155 19.87 11.93 -3.69
C VAL A 155 21.28 12.09 -3.15
N SER A 156 21.46 11.70 -1.87
CA SER A 156 22.77 11.56 -1.25
C SER A 156 22.93 10.10 -0.82
N ALA A 157 23.69 9.33 -1.60
CA ALA A 157 23.96 7.91 -1.42
C ALA A 157 25.44 7.62 -1.74
N PRO A 158 26.38 8.16 -0.94
CA PRO A 158 27.83 8.05 -1.21
C PRO A 158 28.28 6.59 -1.24
N ASP A 159 27.72 5.70 -0.43
CA ASP A 159 28.03 4.27 -0.41
C ASP A 159 27.64 3.55 -1.73
N HIS A 160 26.80 4.18 -2.54
CA HIS A 160 26.39 3.72 -3.87
C HIS A 160 27.01 4.56 -5.00
N GLY A 161 28.02 5.38 -4.69
CA GLY A 161 28.75 6.17 -5.68
C GLY A 161 27.98 7.35 -6.26
N HIS A 162 26.90 7.82 -5.60
CA HIS A 162 26.09 8.93 -6.07
C HIS A 162 25.77 9.92 -4.93
N ASP A 163 26.08 11.19 -5.13
CA ASP A 163 25.71 12.26 -4.20
C ASP A 163 25.47 13.58 -4.94
N ASP A 164 24.20 13.87 -5.22
CA ASP A 164 23.75 15.13 -5.82
C ASP A 164 23.91 16.33 -4.89
N LEU A 165 24.13 16.09 -3.59
CA LEU A 165 24.20 17.13 -2.58
C LEU A 165 25.64 17.42 -2.13
N ALA A 166 26.64 16.69 -2.68
CA ALA A 166 28.03 16.87 -2.33
C ALA A 166 28.52 18.28 -2.68
N GLY A 167 28.98 19.02 -1.66
CA GLY A 167 29.51 20.37 -1.84
C GLY A 167 28.46 21.44 -2.19
N LEU A 168 27.15 21.08 -2.26
CA LEU A 168 26.07 22.02 -2.53
C LEU A 168 25.54 22.62 -1.23
N ASP A 169 25.57 23.94 -1.10
CA ASP A 169 24.88 24.64 -0.02
C ASP A 169 23.38 24.79 -0.37
N VAL A 170 22.52 24.07 0.34
CA VAL A 170 21.06 24.13 0.18
C VAL A 170 20.36 24.92 1.29
N LYS A 171 21.11 25.36 2.31
CA LYS A 171 20.53 26.05 3.46
C LYS A 171 19.90 27.39 3.05
N GLY A 172 18.62 27.55 3.40
CA GLY A 172 17.85 28.74 3.03
C GLY A 172 17.51 28.86 1.54
N LYS A 173 17.68 27.77 0.76
CA LYS A 173 17.43 27.76 -0.68
C LYS A 173 16.28 26.81 -1.04
N VAL A 174 15.71 27.01 -2.20
CA VAL A 174 14.81 26.08 -2.89
C VAL A 174 15.66 25.10 -3.67
N VAL A 175 15.40 23.81 -3.51
CA VAL A 175 16.08 22.78 -4.29
C VAL A 175 15.17 22.29 -5.41
N LEU A 176 15.62 22.48 -6.65
CA LEU A 176 14.97 21.90 -7.82
C LEU A 176 15.54 20.50 -8.05
N VAL A 177 14.66 19.49 -8.14
CA VAL A 177 15.05 18.10 -8.31
C VAL A 177 14.23 17.38 -9.39
N PHE A 178 14.79 16.33 -9.96
CA PHE A 178 14.04 15.33 -10.70
C PHE A 178 13.25 14.39 -9.76
N GLY A 179 12.13 13.86 -10.24
CA GLY A 179 11.47 12.70 -9.65
C GLY A 179 12.36 11.45 -9.72
N GLY A 180 12.03 10.40 -8.94
CA GLY A 180 12.75 9.14 -8.97
C GLY A 180 14.17 9.17 -8.36
N ALA A 181 15.02 8.25 -8.76
CA ALA A 181 16.43 8.12 -8.37
C ALA A 181 17.23 7.55 -9.56
N PRO A 182 18.58 7.59 -9.53
CA PRO A 182 19.40 7.11 -10.64
C PRO A 182 19.05 5.69 -11.08
N SER A 183 18.86 5.47 -12.38
CA SER A 183 18.58 4.17 -12.97
C SER A 183 19.74 3.18 -12.85
N THR A 184 20.93 3.67 -12.52
CA THR A 184 22.14 2.87 -12.28
C THR A 184 22.20 2.23 -10.90
N PHE A 185 21.28 2.58 -10.01
CA PHE A 185 21.18 1.93 -8.69
C PHE A 185 20.61 0.52 -8.79
N PRO A 186 21.03 -0.39 -7.87
CA PRO A 186 20.29 -1.63 -7.64
C PRO A 186 18.79 -1.35 -7.35
N PRO A 187 17.86 -2.24 -7.72
CA PRO A 187 16.43 -1.99 -7.61
C PRO A 187 15.96 -1.52 -6.22
N GLU A 188 16.42 -2.18 -5.16
CA GLU A 188 16.06 -1.85 -3.76
C GLU A 188 16.60 -0.49 -3.32
N VAL A 189 17.83 -0.15 -3.71
CA VAL A 189 18.46 1.16 -3.45
C VAL A 189 17.71 2.25 -4.21
N ARG A 190 17.43 2.00 -5.49
CA ARG A 190 16.66 2.92 -6.33
C ARG A 190 15.28 3.16 -5.75
N ALA A 191 14.59 2.10 -5.30
CA ALA A 191 13.28 2.17 -4.69
C ALA A 191 13.30 3.09 -3.44
N HIS A 192 14.23 2.86 -2.52
CA HIS A 192 14.38 3.67 -1.30
C HIS A 192 14.63 5.16 -1.61
N TYR A 193 15.59 5.46 -2.48
CA TYR A 193 15.94 6.85 -2.81
C TYR A 193 14.96 7.53 -3.76
N SER A 194 14.06 6.78 -4.42
CA SER A 194 12.94 7.34 -5.18
C SER A 194 11.81 7.83 -4.28
N ALA A 195 11.69 7.29 -3.06
CA ALA A 195 10.63 7.65 -2.13
C ALA A 195 10.68 9.14 -1.75
N GLY A 196 9.57 9.85 -1.95
CA GLY A 196 9.48 11.28 -1.71
C GLY A 196 9.78 11.68 -0.26
N LEU A 197 9.42 10.82 0.71
CA LEU A 197 9.73 11.01 2.12
C LEU A 197 11.24 11.04 2.37
N THR A 198 12.00 10.06 1.83
CA THR A 198 13.46 9.95 1.96
C THR A 198 14.17 11.20 1.45
N LYS A 199 13.80 11.66 0.24
CA LYS A 199 14.38 12.88 -0.34
C LYS A 199 14.00 14.13 0.44
N THR A 200 12.73 14.28 0.80
CA THR A 200 12.27 15.46 1.55
C THR A 200 13.01 15.57 2.86
N GLN A 201 13.16 14.47 3.62
CA GLN A 201 13.90 14.45 4.88
C GLN A 201 15.35 14.88 4.68
N ALA A 202 16.04 14.30 3.69
CA ALA A 202 17.45 14.60 3.41
C ALA A 202 17.69 16.08 3.08
N LEU A 203 16.77 16.72 2.37
CA LEU A 203 16.84 18.14 2.01
C LEU A 203 16.49 19.04 3.20
N VAL A 204 15.47 18.67 3.97
CA VAL A 204 15.07 19.37 5.20
C VAL A 204 16.18 19.38 6.24
N ASP A 205 16.82 18.25 6.47
CA ASP A 205 17.94 18.11 7.42
C ASP A 205 19.15 18.99 7.05
N ARG A 206 19.28 19.33 5.76
CA ARG A 206 20.29 20.27 5.26
C ARG A 206 19.83 21.73 5.24
N GLY A 207 18.60 22.01 5.69
CA GLY A 207 18.07 23.36 5.83
C GLY A 207 17.48 23.96 4.56
N ALA A 208 17.07 23.15 3.59
CA ALA A 208 16.29 23.61 2.45
C ALA A 208 14.96 24.24 2.90
N VAL A 209 14.55 25.34 2.25
CA VAL A 209 13.29 26.04 2.54
C VAL A 209 12.23 25.81 1.48
N GLY A 210 12.55 25.06 0.44
CA GLY A 210 11.59 24.68 -0.60
C GLY A 210 12.11 23.55 -1.47
N ILE A 211 11.17 22.89 -2.13
CA ILE A 211 11.43 21.83 -3.11
C ILE A 211 10.55 22.09 -4.33
N LEU A 212 11.18 22.22 -5.48
CA LEU A 212 10.52 22.18 -6.79
C LEU A 212 10.89 20.85 -7.45
N GLN A 213 9.91 20.20 -8.04
CA GLN A 213 10.12 18.91 -8.71
C GLN A 213 9.76 19.03 -10.20
N ILE A 214 10.61 18.48 -11.06
CA ILE A 214 10.33 18.26 -12.47
C ILE A 214 10.32 16.76 -12.77
N GLN A 215 9.52 16.36 -13.77
CA GLN A 215 9.46 14.96 -14.20
C GLN A 215 10.71 14.61 -15.01
N THR A 216 11.22 13.38 -14.85
CA THR A 216 12.15 12.79 -15.83
C THR A 216 11.44 12.58 -17.17
N ARG A 217 12.19 12.29 -18.24
CA ARG A 217 11.58 11.94 -19.54
C ARG A 217 10.73 10.67 -19.46
N ASP A 218 11.18 9.68 -18.70
CA ASP A 218 10.41 8.45 -18.46
C ASP A 218 9.11 8.73 -17.68
N ASP A 219 9.16 9.61 -16.66
CA ASP A 219 7.96 10.00 -15.93
C ASP A 219 6.95 10.72 -16.81
N GLN A 220 7.39 11.55 -17.77
CA GLN A 220 6.52 12.23 -18.72
C GLN A 220 5.77 11.25 -19.64
N VAL A 221 6.41 10.14 -20.02
CA VAL A 221 5.78 9.09 -20.81
C VAL A 221 4.78 8.30 -19.97
N ARG A 222 5.17 7.93 -18.75
CA ARG A 222 4.36 7.11 -17.84
C ARG A 222 3.16 7.87 -17.27
N THR A 223 3.37 9.12 -16.87
CA THR A 223 2.36 9.99 -16.27
C THR A 223 2.43 11.38 -16.91
N PRO A 224 1.77 11.61 -18.04
CA PRO A 224 1.75 12.92 -18.72
C PRO A 224 1.27 14.04 -17.77
N TRP A 225 1.74 15.26 -18.00
CA TRP A 225 1.39 16.43 -17.17
C TRP A 225 -0.12 16.64 -17.04
N GLU A 226 -0.85 16.44 -18.13
CA GLU A 226 -2.31 16.56 -18.16
C GLU A 226 -3.00 15.62 -17.16
N ARG A 227 -2.44 14.43 -16.95
CA ARG A 227 -2.95 13.49 -15.95
C ARG A 227 -2.72 14.01 -14.52
N LEU A 228 -1.56 14.61 -14.24
CA LEU A 228 -1.30 15.24 -12.95
C LEU A 228 -2.25 16.43 -12.71
N VAL A 229 -2.51 17.23 -13.73
CA VAL A 229 -3.48 18.34 -13.67
C VAL A 229 -4.89 17.80 -13.42
N GLN A 230 -5.29 16.76 -14.14
CA GLN A 230 -6.60 16.12 -13.97
C GLN A 230 -6.79 15.57 -12.53
N GLN A 231 -5.73 15.11 -11.89
CA GLN A 231 -5.76 14.58 -10.52
C GLN A 231 -5.51 15.65 -9.44
N SER A 232 -5.27 16.91 -9.80
CA SER A 232 -4.92 17.97 -8.84
C SER A 232 -6.04 18.36 -7.87
N TRP A 233 -7.25 17.85 -8.07
CA TRP A 233 -8.37 17.95 -7.13
C TRP A 233 -8.23 17.02 -5.93
N ARG A 234 -7.37 15.99 -5.98
CA ARG A 234 -7.17 15.05 -4.89
C ARG A 234 -6.58 15.76 -3.68
N SER A 235 -7.17 15.52 -2.53
CA SER A 235 -6.61 16.00 -1.27
C SER A 235 -5.41 15.13 -0.87
N ARG A 236 -4.50 15.76 -0.14
CA ARG A 236 -3.42 15.09 0.56
C ARG A 236 -3.83 14.89 2.00
N MET A 237 -3.58 13.72 2.56
CA MET A 237 -3.81 13.45 3.98
C MET A 237 -2.52 13.03 4.66
N ALA A 238 -2.44 13.29 5.97
CA ALA A 238 -1.39 12.75 6.83
C ALA A 238 -2.00 12.43 8.20
N TRP A 239 -1.56 11.34 8.84
CA TRP A 239 -1.96 11.08 10.20
C TRP A 239 -1.39 12.15 11.14
N ALA A 240 -2.11 12.46 12.22
CA ALA A 240 -1.73 13.45 13.18
C ALA A 240 -1.45 12.82 14.54
N ASP A 241 -0.47 13.39 15.26
CA ASP A 241 -0.18 13.03 16.63
C ASP A 241 -1.29 13.51 17.62
N ALA A 242 -1.10 13.20 18.90
CA ALA A 242 -2.03 13.60 19.95
C ALA A 242 -2.17 15.13 20.11
N GLN A 243 -1.26 15.92 19.59
CA GLN A 243 -1.28 17.38 19.55
C GLN A 243 -1.93 17.93 18.28
N GLY A 244 -2.33 17.04 17.35
CA GLY A 244 -2.93 17.41 16.07
C GLY A 244 -1.91 17.85 15.02
N VAL A 245 -0.62 17.57 15.23
CA VAL A 245 0.46 17.85 14.26
C VAL A 245 0.52 16.74 13.23
N ALA A 246 0.38 17.11 11.97
CA ALA A 246 0.40 16.16 10.88
C ALA A 246 1.81 15.57 10.65
N ASN A 247 1.91 14.26 10.52
CA ASN A 247 3.15 13.58 10.16
C ASN A 247 3.63 14.04 8.77
N GLY A 248 4.90 14.41 8.65
CA GLY A 248 5.43 14.97 7.41
C GLY A 248 4.86 16.35 7.04
N ALA A 249 4.35 17.10 8.03
CA ALA A 249 4.11 18.53 7.89
C ALA A 249 5.44 19.27 7.95
N TRP A 250 6.09 19.58 6.94
CA TRP A 250 7.40 20.24 6.91
C TRP A 250 7.20 21.78 6.95
N PRO A 251 7.01 22.42 8.11
CA PRO A 251 6.69 23.87 8.18
C PRO A 251 7.80 24.76 7.61
N GLN A 252 9.04 24.26 7.60
CA GLN A 252 10.18 24.95 6.99
C GLN A 252 10.16 24.95 5.46
N LEU A 253 9.41 24.03 4.81
CA LEU A 253 9.29 23.99 3.35
C LEU A 253 8.18 24.96 2.87
N ALA A 254 8.49 26.23 2.88
CA ALA A 254 7.57 27.28 2.47
C ALA A 254 7.23 27.22 0.96
N ILE A 255 8.16 26.78 0.12
CA ILE A 255 8.00 26.69 -1.34
C ILE A 255 7.95 25.22 -1.76
N ARG A 256 6.81 24.79 -2.34
CA ARG A 256 6.64 23.42 -2.84
C ARG A 256 5.74 23.39 -4.07
N ALA A 257 6.26 22.90 -5.19
CA ALA A 257 5.49 22.70 -6.40
C ALA A 257 6.09 21.64 -7.32
N SER A 258 5.25 21.03 -8.15
CA SER A 258 5.67 20.34 -9.36
C SER A 258 5.63 21.35 -10.52
N ILE A 259 6.64 21.30 -11.38
CA ILE A 259 6.78 22.20 -12.54
C ILE A 259 6.55 21.38 -13.80
N SER A 260 5.77 21.91 -14.74
CA SER A 260 5.53 21.23 -16.01
C SER A 260 6.82 21.11 -16.84
N PRO A 261 6.94 20.07 -17.69
CA PRO A 261 8.10 19.92 -18.59
C PRO A 261 8.33 21.14 -19.47
N GLU A 262 7.27 21.76 -19.98
CA GLU A 262 7.34 22.95 -20.84
C GLU A 262 7.85 24.18 -20.07
N ALA A 263 7.41 24.35 -18.83
CA ALA A 263 7.81 25.48 -17.99
C ALA A 263 9.20 25.30 -17.36
N ALA A 264 9.68 24.06 -17.23
CA ALA A 264 10.96 23.75 -16.58
C ALA A 264 12.16 24.43 -17.27
N ALA A 265 12.15 24.60 -18.59
CA ALA A 265 13.22 25.26 -19.31
C ALA A 265 13.48 26.70 -18.84
N ALA A 266 12.44 27.41 -18.37
CA ALA A 266 12.58 28.77 -17.85
C ALA A 266 13.42 28.85 -16.58
N LEU A 267 13.46 27.79 -15.78
CA LEU A 267 14.29 27.69 -14.56
C LEU A 267 15.79 27.58 -14.89
N PHE A 268 16.13 27.06 -16.07
CA PHE A 268 17.52 26.88 -16.50
C PHE A 268 18.04 28.05 -17.36
N ALA A 269 17.25 29.13 -17.52
CA ALA A 269 17.69 30.30 -18.28
C ALA A 269 18.93 30.96 -17.62
N GLY A 270 20.04 31.02 -18.34
CA GLY A 270 21.30 31.53 -17.83
C GLY A 270 22.06 30.62 -16.86
N ALA A 271 21.60 29.40 -16.64
CA ALA A 271 22.28 28.40 -15.82
C ALA A 271 23.57 27.90 -16.47
N PRO A 272 24.51 27.30 -15.71
CA PRO A 272 25.72 26.69 -16.25
C PRO A 272 25.48 25.55 -17.25
N LYS A 273 24.32 24.90 -17.17
CA LYS A 273 23.87 23.81 -18.06
C LYS A 273 22.41 24.03 -18.44
N THR A 274 22.06 23.58 -19.64
CA THR A 274 20.67 23.54 -20.11
C THR A 274 19.87 22.42 -19.43
N LEU A 275 18.54 22.49 -19.50
CA LEU A 275 17.66 21.42 -19.02
C LEU A 275 17.93 20.09 -19.75
N ASP A 276 18.20 20.13 -21.07
CA ASP A 276 18.52 18.93 -21.86
C ASP A 276 19.83 18.26 -21.42
N GLU A 277 20.86 19.06 -21.10
CA GLU A 277 22.10 18.53 -20.52
C GLU A 277 21.86 17.93 -19.12
N ALA A 278 20.96 18.53 -18.34
CA ALA A 278 20.55 17.99 -17.03
C ALA A 278 19.82 16.66 -17.17
N TYR A 279 18.88 16.54 -18.12
CA TYR A 279 18.24 15.25 -18.42
C TYR A 279 19.25 14.18 -18.86
N ALA A 280 20.12 14.51 -19.81
CA ALA A 280 21.13 13.57 -20.31
C ALA A 280 22.08 13.07 -19.20
N ALA A 281 22.43 13.93 -18.26
CA ALA A 281 23.27 13.50 -17.13
C ALA A 281 22.49 12.66 -16.11
N ALA A 282 21.20 12.96 -15.87
CA ALA A 282 20.32 12.13 -15.02
C ALA A 282 20.14 10.71 -15.61
N GLU A 283 19.88 10.61 -16.91
CA GLU A 283 19.77 9.33 -17.65
C GLU A 283 21.09 8.53 -17.58
N ALA A 284 22.24 9.23 -17.56
CA ALA A 284 23.55 8.62 -17.39
C ALA A 284 23.90 8.29 -15.91
N GLY A 285 22.99 8.54 -14.96
CA GLY A 285 23.20 8.32 -13.53
C GLY A 285 24.32 9.18 -12.90
N LYS A 286 24.62 10.34 -13.50
CA LYS A 286 25.70 11.21 -13.03
C LYS A 286 25.17 12.25 -12.05
N PRO A 287 25.79 12.40 -10.85
CA PRO A 287 25.45 13.46 -9.91
C PRO A 287 25.58 14.85 -10.52
N GLN A 288 24.66 15.75 -10.16
CA GLN A 288 24.66 17.12 -10.65
C GLN A 288 24.23 18.07 -9.54
N ALA A 289 24.99 19.15 -9.38
CA ALA A 289 24.66 20.22 -8.46
C ALA A 289 25.20 21.54 -8.97
N PHE A 290 24.34 22.56 -9.08
CA PHE A 290 24.75 23.91 -9.41
C PHE A 290 23.68 24.93 -9.02
N GLU A 291 24.11 26.18 -8.83
CA GLU A 291 23.21 27.30 -8.58
C GLU A 291 22.48 27.71 -9.86
N LEU A 292 21.21 28.06 -9.72
CA LEU A 292 20.42 28.66 -10.78
C LEU A 292 20.38 30.17 -10.57
N PRO A 293 20.57 31.00 -11.63
CA PRO A 293 20.66 32.46 -11.49
C PRO A 293 19.28 33.11 -11.36
N LEU A 294 18.47 32.63 -10.39
CA LEU A 294 17.13 33.15 -10.13
C LEU A 294 16.72 32.94 -8.67
N THR A 295 15.72 33.72 -8.25
CA THR A 295 14.90 33.43 -7.07
C THR A 295 13.49 33.00 -7.48
N VAL A 296 12.83 32.26 -6.59
CA VAL A 296 11.43 31.88 -6.76
C VAL A 296 10.60 32.45 -5.61
N GLU A 297 9.54 33.20 -5.96
CA GLU A 297 8.50 33.62 -5.02
C GLU A 297 7.29 32.73 -5.19
N GLN A 298 6.79 32.10 -4.12
CA GLN A 298 5.54 31.37 -4.13
C GLN A 298 4.58 31.91 -3.08
N GLU A 299 3.36 32.20 -3.52
CA GLU A 299 2.19 32.34 -2.66
C GLU A 299 1.35 31.08 -2.81
N ARG A 300 1.29 30.28 -1.74
CA ARG A 300 0.62 28.99 -1.72
C ARG A 300 -0.62 29.07 -0.81
N HIS A 301 -1.74 28.62 -1.32
CA HIS A 301 -2.98 28.52 -0.56
C HIS A 301 -3.45 27.09 -0.42
N SER A 302 -3.87 26.71 0.79
CA SER A 302 -4.33 25.37 1.11
C SER A 302 -5.63 25.45 1.92
N MET A 303 -6.57 24.56 1.65
CA MET A 303 -7.69 24.27 2.51
C MET A 303 -7.28 23.12 3.42
N ILE A 304 -7.40 23.31 4.74
CA ILE A 304 -7.00 22.31 5.73
C ILE A 304 -8.22 21.90 6.56
N ARG A 305 -8.38 20.59 6.77
CA ARG A 305 -9.46 20.01 7.57
C ARG A 305 -8.92 18.91 8.47
N GLN A 306 -9.52 18.77 9.66
CA GLN A 306 -9.33 17.58 10.49
C GLN A 306 -10.33 16.50 10.05
N ARG A 307 -9.85 15.27 9.99
CA ARG A 307 -10.65 14.08 9.70
C ARG A 307 -10.40 13.02 10.76
N GLN A 308 -11.36 12.14 10.95
CA GLN A 308 -11.18 10.93 11.75
C GLN A 308 -11.40 9.74 10.81
N SER A 309 -10.49 8.77 10.90
CA SER A 309 -10.60 7.50 10.19
C SER A 309 -10.13 6.37 11.11
N ALA A 310 -10.02 5.17 10.63
CA ALA A 310 -9.53 4.06 11.44
C ALA A 310 -8.92 2.94 10.57
N ASN A 311 -7.90 2.26 11.08
CA ASN A 311 -7.56 0.93 10.62
C ASN A 311 -8.53 -0.09 11.24
N VAL A 312 -8.85 -1.17 10.53
CA VAL A 312 -9.62 -2.30 11.06
C VAL A 312 -8.68 -3.44 11.38
N VAL A 313 -8.70 -3.93 12.63
CA VAL A 313 -7.72 -4.91 13.11
C VAL A 313 -8.45 -6.14 13.67
N GLY A 314 -8.28 -7.28 13.00
CA GLY A 314 -8.74 -8.59 13.44
C GLY A 314 -7.56 -9.50 13.77
N VAL A 315 -7.73 -10.41 14.71
CA VAL A 315 -6.68 -11.36 15.11
C VAL A 315 -7.20 -12.79 15.14
N LEU A 316 -6.52 -13.68 14.43
CA LEU A 316 -6.62 -15.12 14.62
C LEU A 316 -5.53 -15.54 15.60
N GLU A 317 -5.92 -15.98 16.80
CA GLU A 317 -4.97 -16.36 17.84
C GLU A 317 -4.23 -17.65 17.49
N GLY A 318 -2.91 -17.64 17.69
CA GLY A 318 -2.04 -18.78 17.48
C GLY A 318 -2.23 -19.87 18.57
N THR A 319 -1.93 -21.09 18.22
CA THR A 319 -2.16 -22.25 19.10
C THR A 319 -0.93 -22.69 19.91
N ASP A 320 0.27 -22.30 19.50
CA ASP A 320 1.51 -22.69 20.18
C ASP A 320 1.80 -21.76 21.37
N PRO A 321 1.88 -22.27 22.61
CA PRO A 321 2.13 -21.42 23.78
C PRO A 321 3.43 -20.59 23.70
N ALA A 322 4.43 -21.06 22.95
CA ALA A 322 5.71 -20.37 22.79
C ALA A 322 5.66 -19.29 21.67
N LEU A 323 4.88 -19.54 20.61
CA LEU A 323 4.87 -18.72 19.41
C LEU A 323 3.63 -17.81 19.27
N LYS A 324 2.55 -18.06 19.98
CA LYS A 324 1.28 -17.33 19.84
C LYS A 324 1.37 -15.82 20.10
N ASN A 325 2.42 -15.37 20.78
CA ASN A 325 2.70 -13.95 21.01
C ASN A 325 3.59 -13.34 19.92
N GLU A 326 3.90 -14.08 18.87
CA GLU A 326 4.50 -13.59 17.63
C GLU A 326 3.41 -13.46 16.56
N TYR A 327 3.52 -12.46 15.70
CA TYR A 327 2.44 -12.07 14.79
C TYR A 327 2.92 -11.99 13.35
N VAL A 328 2.20 -12.66 12.45
CA VAL A 328 2.27 -12.41 11.01
C VAL A 328 1.15 -11.43 10.68
N VAL A 329 1.45 -10.32 9.99
CA VAL A 329 0.45 -9.34 9.57
C VAL A 329 0.13 -9.56 8.10
N ILE A 330 -1.16 -9.70 7.77
CA ILE A 330 -1.65 -9.55 6.41
C ILE A 330 -2.37 -8.22 6.32
N SER A 331 -2.01 -7.40 5.34
CA SER A 331 -2.56 -6.05 5.15
C SER A 331 -3.15 -5.86 3.75
N ALA A 332 -4.17 -5.02 3.68
CA ALA A 332 -4.71 -4.45 2.46
C ALA A 332 -5.33 -3.10 2.79
N HIS A 333 -5.25 -2.12 1.88
CA HIS A 333 -5.92 -0.85 2.15
C HIS A 333 -7.41 -0.91 1.79
N LEU A 334 -8.20 -0.17 2.57
CA LEU A 334 -9.66 -0.16 2.45
C LEU A 334 -10.17 1.12 1.79
N ASP A 335 -9.41 2.20 1.88
CA ASP A 335 -9.77 3.47 1.26
C ASP A 335 -9.55 3.46 -0.26
N HIS A 336 -10.16 4.44 -0.92
CA HIS A 336 -9.84 4.82 -2.28
C HIS A 336 -10.04 6.34 -2.44
N VAL A 337 -9.97 6.88 -3.64
CA VAL A 337 -9.86 8.34 -3.86
C VAL A 337 -11.17 9.12 -3.70
N GLY A 338 -12.32 8.45 -3.58
CA GLY A 338 -13.58 9.11 -3.28
C GLY A 338 -14.32 9.65 -4.50
N LYS A 339 -14.98 10.81 -4.33
CA LYS A 339 -15.62 11.55 -5.43
C LYS A 339 -14.72 12.66 -5.93
N GLY A 340 -14.60 12.78 -7.25
CA GLY A 340 -13.70 13.73 -7.86
C GLY A 340 -14.20 14.39 -9.14
N ALA A 341 -13.27 14.84 -9.97
CA ALA A 341 -13.58 15.39 -11.27
C ALA A 341 -14.27 14.32 -12.14
N PRO A 342 -15.43 14.63 -12.75
CA PRO A 342 -16.15 13.64 -13.54
C PRO A 342 -15.40 13.29 -14.83
N ILE A 343 -15.40 12.00 -15.16
CA ILE A 343 -14.89 11.47 -16.42
C ILE A 343 -16.06 10.75 -17.10
N GLY A 344 -16.41 11.15 -18.32
CA GLY A 344 -17.57 10.58 -19.01
C GLY A 344 -18.92 10.83 -18.32
N GLY A 345 -18.97 11.75 -17.36
CA GLY A 345 -20.16 12.06 -16.56
C GLY A 345 -20.20 11.34 -15.19
N ASP A 346 -19.30 10.40 -14.95
CA ASP A 346 -19.14 9.71 -13.67
C ASP A 346 -18.08 10.39 -12.81
N ALA A 347 -18.41 10.65 -11.53
CA ALA A 347 -17.55 11.31 -10.55
C ALA A 347 -17.20 10.42 -9.36
N ILE A 348 -17.69 9.18 -9.31
CA ILE A 348 -17.42 8.22 -8.24
C ILE A 348 -16.26 7.33 -8.69
N TYR A 349 -15.21 7.32 -7.90
CA TYR A 349 -14.05 6.48 -8.10
C TYR A 349 -14.22 5.24 -7.24
N ASN A 350 -14.81 4.18 -7.81
CA ASN A 350 -15.27 3.02 -7.04
C ASN A 350 -14.12 2.18 -6.47
N GLY A 351 -13.00 2.06 -7.20
CA GLY A 351 -11.85 1.30 -6.76
C GLY A 351 -12.15 -0.19 -6.60
N ALA A 352 -12.62 -0.84 -7.68
CA ALA A 352 -12.96 -2.26 -7.65
C ALA A 352 -11.71 -3.13 -7.54
N PHE A 353 -10.69 -2.87 -8.37
CA PHE A 353 -9.39 -3.47 -8.17
C PHE A 353 -8.58 -2.74 -7.10
N ASP A 354 -8.70 -1.41 -7.01
CA ASP A 354 -7.95 -0.55 -6.11
C ASP A 354 -8.82 -0.04 -4.94
N ASN A 355 -8.93 -0.72 -3.79
CA ASN A 355 -8.40 -2.05 -3.46
C ASN A 355 -9.52 -2.91 -2.83
N ALA A 356 -10.76 -2.83 -3.40
CA ALA A 356 -11.84 -3.70 -2.95
C ALA A 356 -11.49 -5.18 -3.17
N SER A 357 -10.77 -5.49 -4.27
CA SER A 357 -10.31 -6.85 -4.59
C SER A 357 -9.29 -7.37 -3.56
N GLY A 358 -8.33 -6.56 -3.13
CA GLY A 358 -7.35 -6.95 -2.11
C GLY A 358 -8.00 -7.19 -0.75
N ILE A 359 -8.95 -6.34 -0.34
CA ILE A 359 -9.74 -6.59 0.88
C ILE A 359 -10.53 -7.90 0.76
N ALA A 360 -11.16 -8.18 -0.37
CA ALA A 360 -11.91 -9.42 -0.59
C ALA A 360 -11.01 -10.65 -0.54
N VAL A 361 -9.81 -10.59 -1.12
CA VAL A 361 -8.78 -11.64 -1.04
C VAL A 361 -8.33 -11.85 0.40
N MET A 362 -8.11 -10.78 1.17
CA MET A 362 -7.73 -10.85 2.58
C MET A 362 -8.86 -11.49 3.43
N LEU A 363 -10.12 -11.11 3.23
CA LEU A 363 -11.26 -11.68 3.95
C LEU A 363 -11.41 -13.18 3.68
N GLU A 364 -11.25 -13.59 2.43
CA GLU A 364 -11.30 -15.02 2.08
C GLU A 364 -10.10 -15.80 2.63
N ALA A 365 -8.89 -15.22 2.62
CA ALA A 365 -7.72 -15.82 3.27
C ALA A 365 -7.96 -15.98 4.79
N ALA A 366 -8.58 -15.00 5.44
CA ALA A 366 -8.97 -15.08 6.85
C ALA A 366 -9.94 -16.23 7.12
N ARG A 367 -10.97 -16.38 6.27
CA ARG A 367 -11.94 -17.47 6.36
C ARG A 367 -11.28 -18.83 6.20
N LEU A 368 -10.37 -18.98 5.24
CA LEU A 368 -9.63 -20.21 5.00
C LEU A 368 -8.78 -20.61 6.21
N LEU A 369 -8.03 -19.67 6.79
CA LEU A 369 -7.20 -19.89 7.97
C LEU A 369 -8.05 -20.20 9.21
N ALA A 370 -9.13 -19.45 9.42
CA ALA A 370 -10.02 -19.66 10.54
C ALA A 370 -10.78 -20.99 10.46
N SER A 371 -11.11 -21.48 9.27
CA SER A 371 -11.80 -22.76 9.07
C SER A 371 -10.86 -23.97 8.94
N SER A 372 -9.54 -23.73 8.77
CA SER A 372 -8.55 -24.82 8.64
C SER A 372 -8.56 -25.73 9.87
N PRO A 373 -8.50 -27.06 9.70
CA PRO A 373 -8.31 -27.98 10.80
C PRO A 373 -6.93 -27.83 11.48
N VAL A 374 -5.92 -27.34 10.75
CA VAL A 374 -4.60 -27.02 11.27
C VAL A 374 -4.53 -25.51 11.47
N LYS A 375 -4.57 -25.08 12.74
CA LYS A 375 -4.50 -23.67 13.09
C LYS A 375 -3.05 -23.18 13.06
N PRO A 376 -2.81 -21.90 12.77
CA PRO A 376 -1.48 -21.29 12.86
C PRO A 376 -0.90 -21.42 14.27
N ARG A 377 0.40 -21.64 14.38
CA ARG A 377 1.12 -21.64 15.67
C ARG A 377 1.35 -20.21 16.17
N ARG A 378 1.80 -19.30 15.28
CA ARG A 378 1.83 -17.85 15.54
C ARG A 378 0.45 -17.24 15.33
N SER A 379 0.19 -16.14 16.00
CA SER A 379 -1.03 -15.36 15.75
C SER A 379 -0.94 -14.64 14.40
N VAL A 380 -2.11 -14.41 13.78
CA VAL A 380 -2.20 -13.67 12.51
C VAL A 380 -3.04 -12.41 12.74
N ILE A 381 -2.51 -11.25 12.37
CA ILE A 381 -3.23 -9.97 12.34
C ILE A 381 -3.73 -9.73 10.92
N PHE A 382 -5.05 -9.51 10.77
CA PHE A 382 -5.68 -9.04 9.55
C PHE A 382 -5.91 -7.53 9.70
N LEU A 383 -5.26 -6.75 8.84
CA LEU A 383 -5.16 -5.31 8.95
C LEU A 383 -5.69 -4.63 7.68
N ALA A 384 -6.93 -4.11 7.74
CA ALA A 384 -7.43 -3.23 6.70
C ALA A 384 -7.05 -1.79 7.05
N VAL A 385 -6.17 -1.17 6.26
CA VAL A 385 -5.62 0.15 6.58
C VAL A 385 -6.39 1.28 5.90
N THR A 386 -6.30 2.47 6.48
CA THR A 386 -6.87 3.72 5.95
C THR A 386 -5.80 4.59 5.33
N ALA A 387 -6.20 5.48 4.43
CA ALA A 387 -5.38 6.54 3.86
C ALA A 387 -4.06 6.07 3.22
N GLU A 388 -4.09 4.89 2.59
CA GLU A 388 -3.01 4.41 1.73
C GLU A 388 -2.79 5.37 0.56
N GLU A 389 -3.88 5.79 -0.11
CA GLU A 389 -3.95 6.68 -1.26
C GLU A 389 -3.32 8.08 -1.01
N SER A 390 -3.09 8.39 0.24
CA SER A 390 -2.41 9.61 0.69
C SER A 390 -0.95 9.37 1.10
N GLY A 391 -0.39 8.21 0.78
CA GLY A 391 0.99 7.82 1.05
C GLY A 391 1.15 6.98 2.30
N LEU A 392 0.48 5.83 2.35
CA LEU A 392 0.64 4.75 3.33
C LEU A 392 0.33 5.15 4.78
N GLN A 393 -0.59 6.12 4.98
CA GLN A 393 -0.76 6.77 6.30
C GLN A 393 -1.24 5.81 7.38
N GLY A 394 -2.18 4.90 7.06
CA GLY A 394 -2.72 3.94 8.02
C GLY A 394 -1.71 2.86 8.40
N ALA A 395 -0.95 2.36 7.44
CA ALA A 395 0.11 1.39 7.70
C ALA A 395 1.26 2.01 8.50
N ASP A 396 1.68 3.24 8.14
CA ASP A 396 2.70 3.98 8.87
C ASP A 396 2.26 4.26 10.33
N TYR A 397 0.99 4.66 10.53
CA TYR A 397 0.43 4.83 11.85
C TYR A 397 0.41 3.53 12.65
N PHE A 398 -0.02 2.41 12.03
CA PHE A 398 -0.04 1.11 12.70
C PHE A 398 1.34 0.68 13.16
N VAL A 399 2.36 0.83 12.32
CA VAL A 399 3.74 0.45 12.66
C VAL A 399 4.31 1.33 13.78
N GLN A 400 3.93 2.62 13.84
CA GLN A 400 4.39 3.53 14.89
C GLN A 400 3.59 3.39 16.19
N HIS A 401 2.32 2.97 16.11
CA HIS A 401 1.39 2.78 17.22
C HIS A 401 0.74 1.39 17.15
N PRO A 402 1.53 0.30 17.12
CA PRO A 402 1.00 -1.03 16.91
C PRO A 402 0.12 -1.49 18.08
N THR A 403 -0.88 -2.32 17.77
CA THR A 403 -1.78 -2.91 18.78
C THR A 403 -1.17 -4.07 19.55
N VAL A 404 0.04 -4.51 19.14
CA VAL A 404 0.88 -5.53 19.78
C VAL A 404 2.32 -5.02 19.87
N PRO A 405 3.22 -5.60 20.68
CA PRO A 405 4.63 -5.20 20.68
C PRO A 405 5.21 -5.28 19.27
N ARG A 406 5.83 -4.19 18.78
CA ARG A 406 6.35 -4.14 17.41
C ARG A 406 7.38 -5.23 17.11
N GLU A 407 8.23 -5.56 18.07
CA GLU A 407 9.23 -6.62 18.00
C GLU A 407 8.62 -8.02 17.93
N ALA A 408 7.34 -8.16 18.23
CA ALA A 408 6.60 -9.39 18.09
C ALA A 408 6.02 -9.58 16.67
N ILE A 409 6.02 -8.57 15.83
CA ILE A 409 5.62 -8.67 14.43
C ILE A 409 6.80 -9.26 13.65
N VAL A 410 6.61 -10.45 13.08
CA VAL A 410 7.69 -11.21 12.43
C VAL A 410 7.72 -11.05 10.92
N ALA A 411 6.59 -10.75 10.29
CA ALA A 411 6.47 -10.52 8.85
C ALA A 411 5.21 -9.72 8.52
N ASN A 412 5.22 -9.06 7.35
CA ASN A 412 4.03 -8.51 6.71
C ASN A 412 3.85 -9.14 5.32
N ILE A 413 2.61 -9.48 4.99
CA ILE A 413 2.16 -9.90 3.65
C ILE A 413 1.11 -8.90 3.22
N ASN A 414 1.41 -8.12 2.19
CA ASN A 414 0.51 -7.10 1.68
C ASN A 414 -0.24 -7.56 0.43
N ILE A 415 -1.49 -7.12 0.29
CA ILE A 415 -2.32 -7.36 -0.88
C ILE A 415 -2.84 -6.01 -1.35
N ASP A 416 -2.44 -5.63 -2.55
CA ASP A 416 -2.84 -4.37 -3.14
C ASP A 416 -3.09 -4.57 -4.64
N MET A 417 -4.29 -4.20 -5.09
CA MET A 417 -4.69 -4.21 -6.49
C MET A 417 -4.40 -5.54 -7.25
N PRO A 418 -4.84 -6.72 -6.80
CA PRO A 418 -4.67 -7.94 -7.59
C PRO A 418 -5.53 -7.89 -8.88
N VAL A 419 -4.96 -7.34 -9.97
CA VAL A 419 -5.66 -7.04 -11.23
C VAL A 419 -5.78 -8.30 -12.10
N ALA A 420 -6.59 -9.26 -11.66
CA ALA A 420 -6.87 -10.50 -12.40
C ALA A 420 -7.93 -10.27 -13.49
N LEU A 421 -7.49 -10.02 -14.71
CA LEU A 421 -8.34 -9.77 -15.89
C LEU A 421 -8.39 -10.98 -16.86
N ALA A 422 -7.63 -12.03 -16.56
CA ALA A 422 -7.59 -13.31 -17.25
C ALA A 422 -7.19 -14.41 -16.25
N PRO A 423 -7.42 -15.72 -16.57
CA PRO A 423 -6.97 -16.82 -15.74
C PRO A 423 -5.45 -16.79 -15.54
N LEU A 424 -4.98 -16.59 -14.31
CA LEU A 424 -3.55 -16.38 -14.01
C LEU A 424 -2.75 -17.69 -14.13
N ALA A 425 -1.55 -17.62 -14.74
CA ALA A 425 -0.56 -18.68 -14.79
C ALA A 425 0.65 -18.41 -13.88
N ASP A 426 0.79 -17.18 -13.40
CA ASP A 426 1.89 -16.75 -12.55
C ASP A 426 1.44 -15.62 -11.60
N VAL A 427 2.31 -15.34 -10.65
CA VAL A 427 2.21 -14.22 -9.71
C VAL A 427 3.56 -13.51 -9.64
N THR A 428 3.54 -12.24 -9.29
CA THR A 428 4.74 -11.47 -8.94
C THR A 428 4.76 -11.28 -7.43
N ALA A 429 5.89 -11.61 -6.78
CA ALA A 429 6.06 -11.44 -5.34
C ALA A 429 7.15 -10.40 -5.09
N PHE A 430 6.76 -9.14 -5.01
CA PHE A 430 7.68 -8.05 -4.74
C PHE A 430 8.28 -8.19 -3.33
N GLY A 431 9.60 -8.11 -3.24
CA GLY A 431 10.34 -8.27 -2.00
C GLY A 431 10.74 -9.72 -1.66
N ALA A 432 10.38 -10.70 -2.50
CA ALA A 432 10.75 -12.11 -2.33
C ALA A 432 12.28 -12.30 -2.30
N GLU A 433 13.00 -11.53 -3.09
CA GLU A 433 14.47 -11.54 -3.19
C GLU A 433 15.17 -10.96 -1.95
N ASN A 434 14.45 -10.28 -1.07
CA ASN A 434 15.03 -9.53 0.05
C ASN A 434 15.19 -10.37 1.33
N SER A 435 14.41 -11.43 1.49
CA SER A 435 14.32 -12.16 2.75
C SER A 435 14.00 -13.63 2.55
N THR A 436 14.02 -14.40 3.64
CA THR A 436 13.64 -15.83 3.62
C THR A 436 12.18 -16.07 3.21
N LEU A 437 11.34 -15.02 3.13
CA LEU A 437 9.96 -15.11 2.64
C LEU A 437 9.89 -15.52 1.16
N GLY A 438 10.95 -15.27 0.36
CA GLY A 438 11.00 -15.69 -1.04
C GLY A 438 10.81 -17.20 -1.21
N GLY A 439 11.54 -18.01 -0.45
CA GLY A 439 11.37 -19.46 -0.49
C GLY A 439 9.99 -19.93 -0.03
N VAL A 440 9.32 -19.17 0.84
CA VAL A 440 7.95 -19.47 1.28
C VAL A 440 6.96 -19.25 0.15
N VAL A 441 7.01 -18.10 -0.50
CA VAL A 441 6.06 -17.78 -1.59
C VAL A 441 6.26 -18.71 -2.80
N GLU A 442 7.49 -19.11 -3.12
CA GLU A 442 7.76 -20.08 -4.19
C GLU A 442 7.10 -21.45 -3.94
N ARG A 443 7.21 -21.99 -2.72
CA ARG A 443 6.55 -23.25 -2.34
C ARG A 443 5.03 -23.13 -2.35
N ALA A 444 4.51 -22.03 -1.81
CA ALA A 444 3.08 -21.76 -1.77
C ALA A 444 2.47 -21.64 -3.18
N ALA A 445 3.15 -20.92 -4.09
CA ALA A 445 2.73 -20.75 -5.47
C ALA A 445 2.77 -22.09 -6.23
N ALA A 446 3.83 -22.89 -6.05
CA ALA A 446 3.92 -24.22 -6.63
C ALA A 446 2.76 -25.14 -6.18
N ALA A 447 2.33 -25.03 -4.92
CA ALA A 447 1.20 -25.80 -4.40
C ALA A 447 -0.16 -25.35 -4.97
N GLU A 448 -0.27 -24.09 -5.41
CA GLU A 448 -1.44 -23.57 -6.15
C GLU A 448 -1.34 -23.78 -7.67
N GLY A 449 -0.24 -24.33 -8.16
CA GLY A 449 -0.02 -24.60 -9.59
C GLY A 449 0.32 -23.38 -10.42
N VAL A 450 0.78 -22.30 -9.79
CA VAL A 450 1.24 -21.07 -10.44
C VAL A 450 2.74 -20.86 -10.24
N ALA A 451 3.37 -20.14 -11.17
CA ALA A 451 4.77 -19.78 -11.06
C ALA A 451 4.94 -18.44 -10.33
N VAL A 452 6.04 -18.26 -9.62
CA VAL A 452 6.50 -16.93 -9.21
C VAL A 452 7.40 -16.38 -10.31
N THR A 453 7.09 -15.20 -10.84
CA THR A 453 7.90 -14.52 -11.86
C THR A 453 8.51 -13.25 -11.28
N PRO A 454 9.72 -12.90 -11.73
CA PRO A 454 10.34 -11.63 -11.33
C PRO A 454 9.50 -10.41 -11.73
N ASP A 455 9.70 -9.30 -11.04
CA ASP A 455 9.18 -8.00 -11.45
C ASP A 455 9.58 -7.70 -12.90
N SER A 456 8.60 -7.48 -13.77
CA SER A 456 8.81 -7.19 -15.19
C SER A 456 9.17 -5.72 -15.45
N LYS A 457 8.98 -4.85 -14.45
CA LYS A 457 9.17 -3.40 -14.54
C LYS A 457 9.83 -2.83 -13.27
N PRO A 458 11.06 -3.27 -12.92
CA PRO A 458 11.73 -2.84 -11.69
C PRO A 458 11.98 -1.32 -11.62
N GLU A 459 11.91 -0.62 -12.76
CA GLU A 459 11.97 0.84 -12.84
C GLU A 459 10.76 1.53 -12.24
N GLU A 460 9.62 0.84 -12.08
CA GLU A 460 8.42 1.38 -11.43
C GLU A 460 8.51 1.37 -9.92
N VAL A 461 9.52 0.69 -9.34
CA VAL A 461 9.83 0.62 -7.90
C VAL A 461 8.62 0.24 -7.02
N ILE A 462 7.79 -0.69 -7.50
CA ILE A 462 6.50 -1.07 -6.91
C ILE A 462 6.65 -1.47 -5.44
N PHE A 463 7.73 -2.17 -5.07
CA PHE A 463 7.95 -2.66 -3.70
C PHE A 463 7.90 -1.57 -2.61
N VAL A 464 8.11 -0.29 -2.94
CA VAL A 464 8.06 0.81 -1.95
C VAL A 464 6.84 1.73 -2.12
N ARG A 465 5.85 1.30 -2.91
CA ARG A 465 4.70 2.14 -3.26
C ARG A 465 3.41 1.76 -2.54
N SER A 466 3.38 0.65 -1.78
CA SER A 466 2.23 0.23 -1.00
C SER A 466 2.59 -0.10 0.45
N ASP A 467 1.62 -0.52 1.24
CA ASP A 467 1.63 -0.58 2.72
C ASP A 467 2.75 -1.43 3.32
N GLN A 468 3.24 -2.47 2.61
CA GLN A 468 4.38 -3.26 3.07
C GLN A 468 5.62 -2.40 3.35
N TYR A 469 5.76 -1.26 2.66
CA TYR A 469 6.95 -0.41 2.85
C TYR A 469 6.99 0.26 4.23
N ALA A 470 5.85 0.48 4.87
CA ALA A 470 5.81 0.93 6.26
C ALA A 470 6.46 -0.09 7.21
N PHE A 471 6.18 -1.39 6.99
CA PHE A 471 6.79 -2.49 7.75
C PHE A 471 8.27 -2.65 7.43
N VAL A 472 8.66 -2.57 6.17
CA VAL A 472 10.08 -2.58 5.75
C VAL A 472 10.88 -1.49 6.47
N ARG A 473 10.37 -0.26 6.51
CA ARG A 473 11.00 0.86 7.24
C ARG A 473 11.10 0.65 8.75
N ALA A 474 10.27 -0.23 9.30
CA ALA A 474 10.36 -0.67 10.69
C ALA A 474 11.31 -1.87 10.91
N GLY A 475 12.00 -2.34 9.88
CA GLY A 475 12.91 -3.47 9.93
C GLY A 475 12.24 -4.84 9.82
N ILE A 476 10.94 -4.90 9.53
CA ILE A 476 10.15 -6.12 9.43
C ILE A 476 10.19 -6.63 7.99
N PRO A 477 10.60 -7.90 7.74
CA PRO A 477 10.52 -8.51 6.42
C PRO A 477 9.10 -8.51 5.87
N ALA A 478 8.95 -8.16 4.60
CA ALA A 478 7.64 -8.04 3.98
C ALA A 478 7.61 -8.57 2.54
N LEU A 479 6.43 -9.03 2.13
CA LEU A 479 6.09 -9.37 0.75
C LEU A 479 4.89 -8.54 0.30
N TYR A 480 4.85 -8.24 -0.98
CA TYR A 480 3.66 -7.80 -1.69
C TYR A 480 3.41 -8.78 -2.84
N ILE A 481 2.32 -9.56 -2.73
CA ILE A 481 1.96 -10.57 -3.72
C ILE A 481 0.87 -10.01 -4.63
N ASP A 482 1.21 -9.90 -5.91
CA ASP A 482 0.39 -9.30 -6.95
C ASP A 482 0.11 -10.30 -8.08
N GLU A 483 -0.76 -9.95 -9.02
CA GLU A 483 -0.97 -10.74 -10.23
C GLU A 483 0.30 -10.88 -11.05
N GLY A 484 0.41 -11.99 -11.78
CA GLY A 484 1.39 -12.14 -12.83
C GLY A 484 0.91 -11.60 -14.17
N MET A 485 1.78 -11.66 -15.14
CA MET A 485 1.53 -11.14 -16.50
C MET A 485 1.16 -12.21 -17.51
N ARG A 486 1.05 -13.49 -17.09
CA ARG A 486 0.72 -14.60 -17.98
C ARG A 486 -0.66 -15.17 -17.68
N SER A 487 -1.31 -15.65 -18.73
CA SER A 487 -2.59 -16.37 -18.64
C SER A 487 -2.43 -17.86 -18.94
N THR A 488 -3.24 -18.69 -18.27
CA THR A 488 -3.41 -20.11 -18.62
C THR A 488 -4.25 -20.28 -19.88
N ASP A 489 -5.04 -19.27 -20.27
CA ASP A 489 -5.79 -19.23 -21.53
C ASP A 489 -4.99 -18.43 -22.57
N PRO A 490 -4.43 -19.09 -23.60
CA PRO A 490 -3.60 -18.43 -24.61
C PRO A 490 -4.35 -17.44 -25.50
N THR A 491 -5.70 -17.39 -25.40
CA THR A 491 -6.52 -16.41 -26.13
C THR A 491 -6.70 -15.11 -25.36
N GLN A 492 -6.25 -15.05 -24.11
CA GLN A 492 -6.40 -13.90 -23.21
C GLN A 492 -5.02 -13.40 -22.80
N ASP A 493 -4.66 -12.20 -23.25
CA ASP A 493 -3.40 -11.54 -22.93
C ASP A 493 -3.55 -10.74 -21.63
N GLN A 494 -3.15 -11.33 -20.50
CA GLN A 494 -3.19 -10.69 -19.19
C GLN A 494 -2.33 -9.43 -19.16
N ALA A 495 -1.12 -9.47 -19.68
CA ALA A 495 -0.21 -8.32 -19.66
C ALA A 495 -0.80 -7.10 -20.39
N ALA A 496 -1.34 -7.32 -21.59
CA ALA A 496 -1.97 -6.25 -22.37
C ALA A 496 -3.21 -5.68 -21.64
N ARG A 497 -3.99 -6.52 -20.97
CA ARG A 497 -5.17 -6.09 -20.19
C ARG A 497 -4.78 -5.27 -18.96
N VAL A 498 -3.76 -5.70 -18.22
CA VAL A 498 -3.22 -4.95 -17.07
C VAL A 498 -2.66 -3.60 -17.51
N GLU A 499 -1.93 -3.56 -18.62
CA GLU A 499 -1.41 -2.30 -19.18
C GLU A 499 -2.55 -1.34 -19.57
N ALA A 500 -3.59 -1.84 -20.23
CA ALA A 500 -4.78 -1.05 -20.57
C ALA A 500 -5.50 -0.55 -19.29
N PHE A 501 -5.67 -1.40 -18.29
CA PHE A 501 -6.24 -1.01 -17.00
C PHE A 501 -5.44 0.12 -16.34
N ARG A 502 -4.12 -0.03 -16.21
CA ARG A 502 -3.24 0.98 -15.60
C ARG A 502 -3.29 2.32 -16.33
N LYS A 503 -3.42 2.29 -17.65
CA LYS A 503 -3.51 3.50 -18.48
C LYS A 503 -4.87 4.17 -18.42
N GLU A 504 -5.96 3.40 -18.45
CA GLU A 504 -7.29 3.90 -18.77
C GLU A 504 -8.25 3.92 -17.56
N ARG A 505 -7.97 3.11 -16.52
CA ARG A 505 -8.91 2.88 -15.39
C ARG A 505 -8.32 3.15 -14.02
N TYR A 506 -7.04 2.91 -13.82
CA TYR A 506 -6.37 3.12 -12.55
C TYR A 506 -6.51 4.56 -12.05
N HIS A 507 -7.06 4.75 -10.84
CA HIS A 507 -7.43 6.03 -10.25
C HIS A 507 -8.40 6.84 -11.15
N GLN A 508 -9.36 6.16 -11.78
CA GLN A 508 -10.43 6.74 -12.57
C GLN A 508 -11.76 6.06 -12.22
N PRO A 509 -12.93 6.69 -12.51
CA PRO A 509 -14.23 6.07 -12.27
C PRO A 509 -14.42 4.71 -12.96
N GLY A 510 -13.68 4.47 -14.04
CA GLY A 510 -13.74 3.20 -14.77
C GLY A 510 -13.07 2.02 -14.05
N ASP A 511 -12.44 2.20 -12.88
CA ASP A 511 -12.12 1.07 -11.99
C ASP A 511 -13.36 0.66 -11.19
N ASP A 512 -14.28 0.02 -11.88
CA ASP A 512 -15.59 -0.39 -11.42
C ASP A 512 -15.90 -1.85 -11.80
N LEU A 513 -17.12 -2.31 -11.53
CA LEU A 513 -17.58 -3.67 -11.81
C LEU A 513 -17.90 -3.95 -13.28
N SER A 514 -17.77 -2.99 -14.19
CA SER A 514 -17.96 -3.19 -15.64
C SER A 514 -16.82 -4.00 -16.28
N GLN A 515 -15.75 -4.26 -15.54
CA GLN A 515 -14.57 -4.96 -16.01
C GLN A 515 -14.77 -6.47 -16.01
N ALA A 516 -14.04 -7.16 -16.89
CA ALA A 516 -14.01 -8.63 -16.93
C ALA A 516 -13.06 -9.17 -15.84
N ILE A 517 -13.54 -9.24 -14.60
CA ILE A 517 -12.79 -9.76 -13.45
C ILE A 517 -12.74 -11.28 -13.49
N ASP A 518 -11.56 -11.87 -13.40
CA ASP A 518 -11.39 -13.34 -13.26
C ASP A 518 -11.47 -13.75 -11.78
N TRP A 519 -12.67 -14.00 -11.31
CA TRP A 519 -12.96 -14.38 -9.93
C TRP A 519 -12.24 -15.65 -9.46
N PRO A 520 -12.07 -16.71 -10.30
CA PRO A 520 -11.28 -17.87 -9.93
C PRO A 520 -9.81 -17.53 -9.61
N SER A 521 -9.21 -16.61 -10.35
CA SER A 521 -7.83 -16.16 -10.07
C SER A 521 -7.72 -15.40 -8.76
N LEU A 522 -8.70 -14.55 -8.42
CA LEU A 522 -8.74 -13.91 -7.10
C LEU A 522 -8.91 -14.94 -5.97
N ALA A 523 -9.69 -16.01 -6.21
CA ALA A 523 -9.82 -17.11 -5.25
C ALA A 523 -8.50 -17.89 -5.09
N MET A 524 -7.77 -18.12 -6.18
CA MET A 524 -6.43 -18.71 -6.14
C MET A 524 -5.47 -17.82 -5.34
N LEU A 525 -5.48 -16.50 -5.55
CA LEU A 525 -4.66 -15.55 -4.78
C LEU A 525 -5.00 -15.57 -3.28
N ALA A 526 -6.27 -15.72 -2.89
CA ALA A 526 -6.65 -15.88 -1.49
C ALA A 526 -6.06 -17.14 -0.87
N ARG A 527 -6.08 -18.27 -1.59
CA ARG A 527 -5.43 -19.52 -1.13
C ARG A 527 -3.92 -19.39 -1.04
N LEU A 528 -3.31 -18.76 -2.04
CA LEU A 528 -1.86 -18.51 -2.06
C LEU A 528 -1.43 -17.70 -0.82
N ASN A 529 -2.12 -16.60 -0.53
CA ASN A 529 -1.83 -15.78 0.64
C ASN A 529 -2.06 -16.58 1.95
N ALA A 530 -3.15 -17.36 2.05
CA ALA A 530 -3.39 -18.23 3.20
C ALA A 530 -2.28 -19.27 3.38
N ARG A 531 -1.72 -19.84 2.30
CA ARG A 531 -0.58 -20.78 2.37
C ARG A 531 0.69 -20.09 2.86
N VAL A 532 1.03 -18.95 2.29
CA VAL A 532 2.20 -18.16 2.71
C VAL A 532 2.11 -17.87 4.20
N ILE A 533 0.96 -17.42 4.67
CA ILE A 533 0.72 -17.13 6.10
C ILE A 533 0.84 -18.42 6.94
N THR A 534 0.26 -19.54 6.46
CA THR A 534 0.33 -20.82 7.17
C THR A 534 1.77 -21.30 7.33
N GLU A 535 2.58 -21.20 6.28
CA GLU A 535 3.99 -21.59 6.34
C GLU A 535 4.76 -20.69 7.31
N VAL A 536 4.66 -19.37 7.18
CA VAL A 536 5.34 -18.41 8.07
C VAL A 536 4.89 -18.57 9.52
N ALA A 537 3.59 -18.77 9.75
CA ALA A 537 3.06 -18.90 11.11
C ALA A 537 3.44 -20.23 11.78
N ASN A 538 3.76 -21.26 11.00
CA ASN A 538 4.10 -22.61 11.51
C ASN A 538 5.60 -22.93 11.51
N ASP A 539 6.44 -22.07 10.90
CA ASP A 539 7.89 -22.26 10.92
C ASP A 539 8.45 -22.03 12.34
N ASP A 540 9.43 -22.85 12.74
CA ASP A 540 10.13 -22.67 14.03
C ASP A 540 10.97 -21.40 14.04
N THR A 541 11.43 -20.95 12.88
CA THR A 541 12.28 -19.76 12.70
C THR A 541 11.47 -18.53 12.30
N ARG A 542 11.93 -17.36 12.71
CA ARG A 542 11.37 -16.09 12.21
C ARG A 542 11.88 -15.81 10.80
N PRO A 543 11.07 -15.20 9.92
CA PRO A 543 11.58 -14.62 8.69
C PRO A 543 12.72 -13.64 8.98
N SER A 544 13.72 -13.64 8.10
CA SER A 544 14.90 -12.77 8.24
C SER A 544 15.32 -12.21 6.88
N TRP A 545 15.87 -11.01 6.91
CA TRP A 545 16.52 -10.41 5.75
C TRP A 545 17.73 -11.23 5.33
N HIS A 546 17.98 -11.32 4.04
CA HIS A 546 19.21 -11.94 3.56
C HIS A 546 20.45 -11.14 3.98
N PRO A 547 21.58 -11.79 4.29
CA PRO A 547 22.83 -11.09 4.58
C PRO A 547 23.23 -10.15 3.45
N GLY A 548 23.57 -8.89 3.75
CA GLY A 548 23.92 -7.87 2.77
C GLY A 548 22.71 -7.23 2.06
N ASN A 549 21.47 -7.59 2.44
CA ASN A 549 20.30 -6.93 1.87
C ASN A 549 20.21 -5.47 2.33
N PHE A 550 20.00 -4.58 1.39
CA PHE A 550 19.95 -3.14 1.63
C PHE A 550 18.92 -2.72 2.70
N PHE A 551 17.70 -3.23 2.64
CA PHE A 551 16.65 -2.88 3.59
C PHE A 551 16.94 -3.43 4.99
N GLY A 552 17.46 -4.67 5.07
CA GLY A 552 17.87 -5.28 6.32
C GLY A 552 18.99 -4.49 6.99
N GLU A 553 20.02 -4.08 6.23
CA GLU A 553 21.13 -3.28 6.75
C GLU A 553 20.72 -1.85 7.12
N THR A 554 19.75 -1.28 6.41
CA THR A 554 19.29 0.09 6.65
C THR A 554 18.34 0.17 7.85
N PHE A 555 17.37 -0.77 7.96
CA PHE A 555 16.24 -0.62 8.88
C PHE A 555 16.19 -1.63 10.03
N ALA A 556 16.78 -2.84 9.87
CA ALA A 556 16.70 -3.89 10.89
C ALA A 556 17.84 -3.86 11.91
N LYS A 557 18.65 -2.78 11.94
CA LYS A 557 19.72 -2.65 12.96
C LYS A 557 19.09 -2.62 14.35
N PRO A 558 19.58 -3.43 15.31
CA PRO A 558 19.18 -3.28 16.69
C PRO A 558 19.46 -1.83 17.11
N ALA A 559 18.49 -1.19 17.78
CA ALA A 559 18.73 0.10 18.40
C ALA A 559 20.03 -0.03 19.20
N ALA A 560 21.01 0.81 18.91
CA ALA A 560 22.30 0.79 19.62
C ALA A 560 21.97 0.76 21.11
N ALA A 561 22.44 -0.27 21.82
CA ALA A 561 22.25 -0.38 23.24
C ALA A 561 22.72 0.95 23.85
N THR A 562 21.78 1.75 24.35
CA THR A 562 22.12 2.91 25.16
C THR A 562 22.92 2.35 26.33
N SER A 563 24.23 2.54 26.28
CA SER A 563 25.12 2.19 27.41
C SER A 563 24.58 2.86 28.66
N PRO A 564 24.56 2.13 29.80
CA PRO A 564 23.98 2.59 31.05
C PRO A 564 24.65 3.86 31.61
#